data_4f671fe225a8033805a79c8a9d58c86b
#
_entry.id   4f671fe225a8033805a79c8a9d58c86b
#
_cell.length_a   1.000
_cell.length_b   1.000
_cell.length_c   1.000
_cell.angle_alpha   90.00
_cell.angle_beta   90.00
_cell.angle_gamma   90.00
#
_symmetry.space_group_name_H-M   'P 1'
#
loop_
_entity.id
_entity.type
_entity.pdbx_description
1 polymer ?
#
loop_
_entity_poly.entity_id
_entity_poly.type
_entity_poly.pdbx_seq_one_letter_code
_entity_poly.pdbx_strand_id
1 'polypeptide(L)'
;MIIDTHAHYDDEQFDEDREEILGKMQDAGIGMIMDAGSTILSWDKIVKLTEEYPFVYGAIGVHPDEVGNLDETQFARMERLLDKEKIKAVGEIGLVYYWDKENHALQKEWFIRQLDLARKKEKPVIIHSREAAADTMEIMKEYASGLRGVIHCYSYSAEMAKEYVKMGYYIGIGGVVTFKNAKKLKQVVQEIPLESIVLETDCPYLAPVPYRGKRNSSLYLPYVAEEIAALKGAAAEDVVLQTEENARKLYGL
;
A
#
# COMPACT_ATOMS: atom_id res chain seq x y z
N MET A 1 -10.57 11.52 9.91
CA MET A 1 -10.88 10.06 9.84
C MET A 1 -9.60 9.29 9.49
N ILE A 2 -9.51 8.01 9.86
CA ILE A 2 -8.36 7.18 9.46
C ILE A 2 -8.58 6.68 8.03
N ILE A 3 -7.53 6.74 7.21
CA ILE A 3 -7.50 6.13 5.88
C ILE A 3 -6.51 4.97 5.90
N ASP A 4 -6.97 3.79 5.49
CA ASP A 4 -6.11 2.64 5.22
C ASP A 4 -5.65 2.68 3.76
N THR A 5 -4.38 2.98 3.54
CA THR A 5 -3.85 3.17 2.19
C THR A 5 -3.43 1.87 1.50
N HIS A 6 -3.49 0.72 2.20
CA HIS A 6 -3.18 -0.58 1.63
C HIS A 6 -3.78 -1.72 2.46
N ALA A 7 -4.72 -2.43 1.90
CA ALA A 7 -5.42 -3.57 2.49
C ALA A 7 -5.76 -4.59 1.41
N HIS A 8 -6.07 -5.84 1.82
CA HIS A 8 -6.52 -6.92 0.95
C HIS A 8 -7.82 -7.52 1.51
N TYR A 9 -8.91 -6.75 1.46
CA TYR A 9 -10.23 -7.27 1.84
C TYR A 9 -10.81 -8.23 0.81
N ASP A 10 -10.22 -8.34 -0.37
CA ASP A 10 -10.47 -9.38 -1.37
C ASP A 10 -9.95 -10.77 -0.97
N ASP A 11 -9.00 -10.86 -0.02
CA ASP A 11 -8.39 -12.11 0.46
C ASP A 11 -9.44 -13.08 1.02
N GLU A 12 -9.22 -14.39 0.78
CA GLU A 12 -10.10 -15.49 1.21
C GLU A 12 -10.24 -15.57 2.74
N GLN A 13 -9.27 -15.09 3.50
CA GLN A 13 -9.34 -15.06 4.96
C GLN A 13 -10.50 -14.17 5.47
N PHE A 14 -11.05 -13.31 4.63
CA PHE A 14 -12.23 -12.51 4.97
C PHE A 14 -13.56 -13.09 4.44
N ASP A 15 -13.55 -14.18 3.66
CA ASP A 15 -14.76 -14.67 2.99
C ASP A 15 -15.93 -14.97 3.96
N GLU A 16 -15.63 -15.40 5.19
CA GLU A 16 -16.67 -15.78 6.17
C GLU A 16 -17.34 -14.56 6.85
N ASP A 17 -16.60 -13.42 7.02
CA ASP A 17 -17.07 -12.29 7.84
C ASP A 17 -16.76 -10.91 7.24
N ARG A 18 -16.41 -10.83 5.95
CA ARG A 18 -16.06 -9.59 5.24
C ARG A 18 -17.13 -8.51 5.41
N GLU A 19 -18.39 -8.86 5.21
CA GLU A 19 -19.52 -7.92 5.34
C GLU A 19 -19.63 -7.39 6.77
N GLU A 20 -19.50 -8.26 7.78
CA GLU A 20 -19.56 -7.87 9.17
C GLU A 20 -18.41 -6.92 9.55
N ILE A 21 -17.19 -7.22 9.08
CA ILE A 21 -16.02 -6.41 9.37
C ILE A 21 -16.11 -5.06 8.66
N LEU A 22 -16.41 -5.03 7.36
CA LEU A 22 -16.52 -3.79 6.60
C LEU A 22 -17.68 -2.93 7.10
N GLY A 23 -18.79 -3.54 7.55
CA GLY A 23 -19.91 -2.83 8.15
C GLY A 23 -19.58 -2.04 9.42
N LYS A 24 -18.47 -2.36 10.12
CA LYS A 24 -18.03 -1.69 11.34
C LYS A 24 -17.08 -0.50 11.09
N MET A 25 -16.56 -0.35 9.88
CA MET A 25 -15.44 0.56 9.59
C MET A 25 -15.78 2.02 9.85
N GLN A 26 -16.90 2.50 9.33
CA GLN A 26 -17.27 3.92 9.47
C GLN A 26 -17.56 4.30 10.92
N ASP A 27 -18.25 3.45 11.67
CA ASP A 27 -18.55 3.68 13.09
C ASP A 27 -17.26 3.66 13.94
N ALA A 28 -16.22 2.94 13.48
CA ALA A 28 -14.89 2.92 14.11
C ALA A 28 -13.97 4.08 13.66
N GLY A 29 -14.48 5.01 12.82
CA GLY A 29 -13.71 6.16 12.35
C GLY A 29 -12.78 5.87 11.16
N ILE A 30 -12.90 4.69 10.52
CA ILE A 30 -12.22 4.37 9.26
C ILE A 30 -13.01 5.00 8.11
N GLY A 31 -12.46 6.04 7.52
CA GLY A 31 -13.16 6.81 6.48
C GLY A 31 -12.96 6.31 5.07
N MET A 32 -11.86 5.57 4.83
CA MET A 32 -11.51 5.06 3.51
C MET A 32 -10.58 3.85 3.62
N ILE A 33 -10.71 2.93 2.67
CA ILE A 33 -9.85 1.77 2.49
C ILE A 33 -9.44 1.69 1.03
N MET A 34 -8.14 1.52 0.77
CA MET A 34 -7.60 1.16 -0.54
C MET A 34 -7.38 -0.35 -0.57
N ASP A 35 -8.22 -1.06 -1.30
CA ASP A 35 -8.10 -2.51 -1.51
C ASP A 35 -7.16 -2.77 -2.70
N ALA A 36 -6.01 -3.41 -2.45
CA ALA A 36 -4.90 -3.49 -3.39
C ALA A 36 -4.83 -4.85 -4.08
N GLY A 37 -4.85 -4.82 -5.42
CA GLY A 37 -4.76 -6.03 -6.24
C GLY A 37 -3.36 -6.62 -6.24
N SER A 38 -3.23 -7.87 -5.80
CA SER A 38 -1.98 -8.62 -5.84
C SER A 38 -1.92 -9.62 -7.00
N THR A 39 -3.08 -10.13 -7.44
CA THR A 39 -3.18 -11.15 -8.49
C THR A 39 -4.22 -10.76 -9.54
N ILE A 40 -4.15 -11.41 -10.71
CA ILE A 40 -5.17 -11.28 -11.76
C ILE A 40 -6.56 -11.70 -11.25
N LEU A 41 -6.61 -12.65 -10.32
CA LEU A 41 -7.85 -13.20 -9.76
C LEU A 41 -8.52 -12.25 -8.75
N SER A 42 -7.75 -11.36 -8.13
CA SER A 42 -8.26 -10.40 -7.15
C SER A 42 -9.08 -9.27 -7.79
N TRP A 43 -8.80 -8.91 -9.04
CA TRP A 43 -9.33 -7.70 -9.67
C TRP A 43 -10.86 -7.61 -9.68
N ASP A 44 -11.57 -8.72 -9.97
CA ASP A 44 -13.03 -8.69 -10.02
C ASP A 44 -13.64 -8.54 -8.62
N LYS A 45 -13.03 -9.17 -7.60
CA LYS A 45 -13.45 -8.99 -6.20
C LYS A 45 -13.25 -7.54 -5.76
N ILE A 46 -12.10 -6.94 -6.05
CA ILE A 46 -11.80 -5.54 -5.71
C ILE A 46 -12.81 -4.61 -6.37
N VAL A 47 -13.05 -4.76 -7.68
CA VAL A 47 -14.05 -3.96 -8.39
C VAL A 47 -15.41 -4.07 -7.72
N LYS A 48 -15.84 -5.29 -7.38
CA LYS A 48 -17.12 -5.54 -6.69
C LYS A 48 -17.16 -4.83 -5.33
N LEU A 49 -16.11 -4.93 -4.51
CA LEU A 49 -16.02 -4.26 -3.21
C LEU A 49 -16.11 -2.73 -3.35
N THR A 50 -15.50 -2.16 -4.39
CA THR A 50 -15.62 -0.72 -4.64
C THR A 50 -17.04 -0.31 -5.03
N GLU A 51 -17.81 -1.17 -5.69
CA GLU A 51 -19.21 -0.92 -6.07
C GLU A 51 -20.15 -1.08 -4.87
N GLU A 52 -19.87 -2.04 -3.97
CA GLU A 52 -20.72 -2.34 -2.80
C GLU A 52 -20.50 -1.37 -1.62
N TYR A 53 -19.27 -0.90 -1.40
CA TYR A 53 -18.92 -0.05 -0.25
C TYR A 53 -18.48 1.35 -0.70
N PRO A 54 -19.19 2.42 -0.31
CA PRO A 54 -18.85 3.80 -0.72
C PRO A 54 -17.45 4.24 -0.32
N PHE A 55 -16.93 3.75 0.81
CA PHE A 55 -15.62 4.10 1.38
C PHE A 55 -14.47 3.18 0.92
N VAL A 56 -14.76 2.14 0.12
CA VAL A 56 -13.73 1.27 -0.46
C VAL A 56 -13.38 1.76 -1.85
N TYR A 57 -12.10 1.94 -2.09
CA TYR A 57 -11.47 2.22 -3.38
C TYR A 57 -10.54 1.07 -3.74
N GLY A 58 -10.17 0.95 -5.02
CA GLY A 58 -9.33 -0.13 -5.48
C GLY A 58 -8.03 0.34 -6.12
N ALA A 59 -7.01 -0.49 -6.02
CA ALA A 59 -5.83 -0.45 -6.85
C ALA A 59 -5.75 -1.72 -7.68
N ILE A 60 -5.38 -1.60 -8.95
CA ILE A 60 -5.24 -2.74 -9.86
C ILE A 60 -3.79 -2.84 -10.31
N GLY A 61 -3.18 -3.97 -10.01
CA GLY A 61 -1.80 -4.29 -10.34
C GLY A 61 -1.55 -5.79 -10.25
N VAL A 62 -0.31 -6.21 -10.51
CA VAL A 62 0.15 -7.58 -10.32
C VAL A 62 1.43 -7.56 -9.50
N HIS A 63 1.34 -8.19 -8.33
CA HIS A 63 2.46 -8.36 -7.41
C HIS A 63 3.64 -9.07 -8.08
N PRO A 64 4.88 -8.74 -7.77
CA PRO A 64 6.05 -9.32 -8.44
C PRO A 64 6.12 -10.85 -8.40
N ASP A 65 5.59 -11.51 -7.37
CA ASP A 65 5.52 -12.99 -7.31
C ASP A 65 4.55 -13.59 -8.34
N GLU A 66 3.59 -12.79 -8.83
CA GLU A 66 2.49 -13.24 -9.70
C GLU A 66 2.69 -12.85 -11.17
N VAL A 67 3.75 -12.11 -11.49
CA VAL A 67 3.98 -11.62 -12.88
C VAL A 67 4.18 -12.73 -13.89
N GLY A 68 4.51 -13.95 -13.46
CA GLY A 68 4.58 -15.11 -14.33
C GLY A 68 3.23 -15.51 -14.96
N ASN A 69 2.11 -15.07 -14.36
CA ASN A 69 0.76 -15.29 -14.83
C ASN A 69 0.22 -14.14 -15.70
N LEU A 70 1.00 -13.06 -15.86
CA LEU A 70 0.59 -11.87 -16.61
C LEU A 70 1.00 -12.01 -18.08
N ASP A 71 0.03 -11.83 -18.98
CA ASP A 71 0.22 -11.77 -20.42
C ASP A 71 -0.37 -10.48 -21.01
N GLU A 72 -0.23 -10.30 -22.32
CA GLU A 72 -0.75 -9.11 -23.01
C GLU A 72 -2.29 -8.99 -22.91
N THR A 73 -3.00 -10.10 -22.84
CA THR A 73 -4.47 -10.10 -22.69
C THR A 73 -4.87 -9.59 -21.32
N GLN A 74 -4.19 -10.09 -20.29
CA GLN A 74 -4.40 -9.64 -18.90
C GLN A 74 -3.96 -8.20 -18.71
N PHE A 75 -2.84 -7.80 -19.30
CA PHE A 75 -2.37 -6.42 -19.24
C PHE A 75 -3.36 -5.44 -19.91
N ALA A 76 -3.92 -5.80 -21.06
CA ALA A 76 -4.99 -5.02 -21.69
C ALA A 76 -6.27 -4.98 -20.85
N ARG A 77 -6.58 -6.06 -20.11
CA ARG A 77 -7.69 -6.07 -19.14
C ARG A 77 -7.41 -5.13 -17.97
N MET A 78 -6.21 -5.17 -17.39
CA MET A 78 -5.76 -4.25 -16.36
C MET A 78 -5.95 -2.80 -16.79
N GLU A 79 -5.50 -2.45 -18.01
CA GLU A 79 -5.65 -1.10 -18.55
C GLU A 79 -7.10 -0.64 -18.59
N ARG A 80 -8.05 -1.50 -18.97
CA ARG A 80 -9.49 -1.17 -18.97
C ARG A 80 -10.07 -1.01 -17.56
N LEU A 81 -9.62 -1.83 -16.59
CA LEU A 81 -10.10 -1.74 -15.21
C LEU A 81 -9.66 -0.43 -14.54
N LEU A 82 -8.49 0.09 -14.90
CA LEU A 82 -7.99 1.38 -14.40
C LEU A 82 -8.86 2.58 -14.83
N ASP A 83 -9.75 2.43 -15.81
CA ASP A 83 -10.69 3.48 -16.21
C ASP A 83 -11.94 3.56 -15.31
N LYS A 84 -12.16 2.58 -14.42
CA LYS A 84 -13.25 2.62 -13.45
C LYS A 84 -13.03 3.75 -12.43
N GLU A 85 -14.11 4.46 -12.08
CA GLU A 85 -14.07 5.66 -11.25
C GLU A 85 -13.39 5.46 -9.90
N LYS A 86 -13.70 4.34 -9.21
CA LYS A 86 -13.19 4.05 -7.87
C LYS A 86 -11.87 3.26 -7.87
N ILE A 87 -11.33 2.93 -9.04
CA ILE A 87 -9.96 2.39 -9.15
C ILE A 87 -9.00 3.57 -9.24
N LYS A 88 -8.27 3.82 -8.15
CA LYS A 88 -7.50 5.05 -7.94
C LYS A 88 -6.00 4.90 -8.10
N ALA A 89 -5.47 3.69 -8.14
CA ALA A 89 -4.03 3.46 -8.22
C ALA A 89 -3.69 2.25 -9.10
N VAL A 90 -2.45 2.21 -9.56
CA VAL A 90 -1.80 1.00 -10.09
C VAL A 90 -1.01 0.36 -8.95
N GLY A 91 -1.39 -0.83 -8.59
CA GLY A 91 -0.76 -1.57 -7.49
C GLY A 91 -1.57 -2.79 -7.05
N GLU A 92 -0.89 -3.65 -6.40
CA GLU A 92 0.47 -3.62 -5.88
C GLU A 92 1.46 -4.06 -6.97
N ILE A 93 2.54 -3.30 -7.19
CA ILE A 93 3.56 -3.58 -8.21
C ILE A 93 4.96 -3.41 -7.63
N GLY A 94 5.99 -4.02 -8.22
CA GLY A 94 7.35 -3.81 -7.73
C GLY A 94 8.26 -5.00 -7.88
N LEU A 95 9.11 -5.26 -6.85
CA LEU A 95 10.09 -6.34 -6.84
C LEU A 95 10.10 -7.10 -5.51
N VAL A 96 10.22 -8.43 -5.59
CA VAL A 96 10.44 -9.31 -4.43
C VAL A 96 11.52 -10.35 -4.76
N TYR A 97 12.65 -10.30 -4.03
CA TYR A 97 13.77 -11.23 -4.20
C TYR A 97 13.88 -12.24 -3.05
N TYR A 98 13.00 -12.08 -2.06
CA TYR A 98 12.99 -12.96 -0.90
C TYR A 98 12.58 -14.39 -1.23
N TRP A 99 11.53 -14.54 -2.05
CA TRP A 99 10.96 -15.84 -2.42
C TRP A 99 11.49 -16.33 -3.77
N ASP A 100 11.57 -15.44 -4.75
CA ASP A 100 11.92 -15.74 -6.13
C ASP A 100 13.35 -15.32 -6.43
N LYS A 101 14.18 -16.29 -6.79
CA LYS A 101 15.60 -16.07 -7.12
C LYS A 101 15.87 -16.14 -8.63
N GLU A 102 14.90 -16.55 -9.43
CA GLU A 102 15.11 -16.88 -10.84
C GLU A 102 14.47 -15.88 -11.80
N ASN A 103 13.36 -15.23 -11.41
CA ASN A 103 12.54 -14.41 -12.32
C ASN A 103 12.78 -12.89 -12.17
N HIS A 104 13.90 -12.45 -11.61
CA HIS A 104 14.18 -11.03 -11.38
C HIS A 104 14.06 -10.19 -12.66
N ALA A 105 14.49 -10.72 -13.81
CA ALA A 105 14.38 -10.01 -15.09
C ALA A 105 12.92 -9.79 -15.49
N LEU A 106 12.07 -10.82 -15.34
CA LEU A 106 10.64 -10.74 -15.62
C LEU A 106 9.92 -9.79 -14.66
N GLN A 107 10.27 -9.82 -13.37
CA GLN A 107 9.72 -8.88 -12.39
C GLN A 107 10.06 -7.43 -12.77
N LYS A 108 11.33 -7.14 -13.15
CA LYS A 108 11.74 -5.80 -13.59
C LYS A 108 11.00 -5.34 -14.84
N GLU A 109 10.86 -6.22 -15.83
CA GLU A 109 10.14 -5.93 -17.08
C GLU A 109 8.69 -5.53 -16.79
N TRP A 110 7.95 -6.35 -16.04
CA TRP A 110 6.56 -6.07 -15.71
C TRP A 110 6.41 -4.88 -14.75
N PHE A 111 7.35 -4.67 -13.84
CA PHE A 111 7.35 -3.48 -13.00
C PHE A 111 7.42 -2.21 -13.84
N ILE A 112 8.37 -2.11 -14.78
CA ILE A 112 8.51 -0.96 -15.67
C ILE A 112 7.26 -0.77 -16.52
N ARG A 113 6.71 -1.83 -17.10
CA ARG A 113 5.48 -1.75 -17.90
C ARG A 113 4.27 -1.26 -17.10
N GLN A 114 4.13 -1.68 -15.85
CA GLN A 114 3.07 -1.21 -14.97
C GLN A 114 3.27 0.25 -14.53
N LEU A 115 4.53 0.71 -14.35
CA LEU A 115 4.84 2.13 -14.14
C LEU A 115 4.46 2.98 -15.36
N ASP A 116 4.76 2.52 -16.57
CA ASP A 116 4.38 3.22 -17.80
C ASP A 116 2.86 3.28 -17.98
N LEU A 117 2.15 2.22 -17.61
CA LEU A 117 0.69 2.20 -17.61
C LEU A 117 0.12 3.20 -16.58
N ALA A 118 0.71 3.26 -15.37
CA ALA A 118 0.32 4.23 -14.36
C ALA A 118 0.50 5.68 -14.87
N ARG A 119 1.60 5.96 -15.55
CA ARG A 119 1.84 7.26 -16.19
C ARG A 119 0.80 7.57 -17.27
N LYS A 120 0.52 6.60 -18.16
CA LYS A 120 -0.50 6.74 -19.22
C LYS A 120 -1.89 7.03 -18.65
N LYS A 121 -2.22 6.43 -17.50
CA LYS A 121 -3.53 6.57 -16.82
C LYS A 121 -3.55 7.68 -15.77
N GLU A 122 -2.44 8.41 -15.58
CA GLU A 122 -2.30 9.47 -14.57
C GLU A 122 -2.66 9.00 -13.15
N LYS A 123 -2.39 7.72 -12.86
CA LYS A 123 -2.68 7.08 -11.57
C LYS A 123 -1.43 7.06 -10.68
N PRO A 124 -1.58 7.23 -9.35
CA PRO A 124 -0.51 6.95 -8.42
C PRO A 124 -0.19 5.46 -8.37
N VAL A 125 0.98 5.12 -7.82
CA VAL A 125 1.45 3.74 -7.73
C VAL A 125 1.61 3.28 -6.28
N ILE A 126 1.34 2.00 -6.02
CA ILE A 126 1.61 1.33 -4.75
C ILE A 126 2.75 0.36 -5.00
N ILE A 127 3.91 0.65 -4.39
CA ILE A 127 5.17 -0.05 -4.68
C ILE A 127 5.49 -1.05 -3.58
N HIS A 128 5.59 -2.32 -3.97
CA HIS A 128 6.15 -3.39 -3.18
C HIS A 128 7.66 -3.50 -3.39
N SER A 129 8.42 -3.63 -2.29
CA SER A 129 9.85 -3.90 -2.40
C SER A 129 10.33 -4.74 -1.23
N ARG A 130 10.80 -5.96 -1.51
CA ARG A 130 11.32 -6.85 -0.47
C ARG A 130 12.61 -7.53 -0.90
N GLU A 131 13.70 -7.24 -0.17
CA GLU A 131 15.07 -7.67 -0.48
C GLU A 131 15.56 -7.25 -1.89
N ALA A 132 14.93 -6.22 -2.47
CA ALA A 132 15.19 -5.69 -3.80
C ALA A 132 15.53 -4.18 -3.79
N ALA A 133 16.03 -3.67 -2.66
CA ALA A 133 16.18 -2.24 -2.40
C ALA A 133 16.92 -1.46 -3.50
N ALA A 134 18.07 -1.98 -3.97
CA ALA A 134 18.90 -1.30 -4.96
C ALA A 134 18.19 -1.21 -6.32
N ASP A 135 17.70 -2.34 -6.81
CA ASP A 135 17.02 -2.43 -8.11
C ASP A 135 15.71 -1.64 -8.12
N THR A 136 14.94 -1.69 -7.01
CA THR A 136 13.73 -0.88 -6.88
C THR A 136 14.08 0.62 -6.96
N MET A 137 15.09 1.07 -6.21
CA MET A 137 15.50 2.48 -6.23
C MET A 137 16.00 2.93 -7.61
N GLU A 138 16.75 2.06 -8.31
CA GLU A 138 17.23 2.34 -9.67
C GLU A 138 16.06 2.50 -10.65
N ILE A 139 15.14 1.55 -10.68
CA ILE A 139 13.94 1.60 -11.54
C ILE A 139 13.07 2.82 -11.19
N MET A 140 12.86 3.09 -9.90
CA MET A 140 12.07 4.25 -9.48
C MET A 140 12.68 5.58 -9.95
N LYS A 141 14.02 5.72 -9.90
CA LYS A 141 14.72 6.91 -10.39
C LYS A 141 14.61 7.07 -11.91
N GLU A 142 14.71 5.98 -12.64
CA GLU A 142 14.73 6.00 -14.10
C GLU A 142 13.34 6.09 -14.72
N TYR A 143 12.39 5.28 -14.21
CA TYR A 143 11.09 5.07 -14.84
C TYR A 143 9.91 5.70 -14.09
N ALA A 144 10.05 6.07 -12.82
CA ALA A 144 8.93 6.56 -12.02
C ALA A 144 8.97 8.07 -11.73
N SER A 145 9.86 8.82 -12.41
CA SER A 145 9.93 10.29 -12.28
C SER A 145 8.59 10.93 -12.67
N GLY A 146 8.10 11.83 -11.80
CA GLY A 146 6.83 12.52 -11.98
C GLY A 146 5.57 11.72 -11.62
N LEU A 147 5.70 10.43 -11.31
CA LEU A 147 4.60 9.65 -10.72
C LEU A 147 4.48 9.97 -9.22
N ARG A 148 3.24 10.00 -8.73
CA ARG A 148 2.95 9.97 -7.29
C ARG A 148 2.83 8.53 -6.84
N GLY A 149 3.14 8.25 -5.58
CA GLY A 149 2.97 6.90 -5.09
C GLY A 149 3.36 6.74 -3.63
N VAL A 150 3.27 5.51 -3.17
CA VAL A 150 3.67 5.07 -1.84
C VAL A 150 4.60 3.87 -1.95
N ILE A 151 5.65 3.86 -1.14
CA ILE A 151 6.42 2.64 -0.89
C ILE A 151 5.75 1.97 0.30
N HIS A 152 4.93 0.96 -0.02
CA HIS A 152 4.12 0.28 0.98
C HIS A 152 4.96 -0.68 1.82
N CYS A 153 4.48 -1.00 3.02
CA CYS A 153 5.09 -1.92 3.99
C CYS A 153 6.61 -1.68 4.17
N TYR A 154 6.97 -0.40 4.34
CA TYR A 154 8.36 0.03 4.29
C TYR A 154 9.24 -0.68 5.32
N SER A 155 10.37 -1.24 4.86
CA SER A 155 11.25 -2.06 5.72
C SER A 155 12.75 -1.75 5.61
N TYR A 156 13.13 -0.73 4.81
CA TYR A 156 14.51 -0.35 4.59
C TYR A 156 15.02 0.73 5.56
N SER A 157 16.15 1.37 5.26
CA SER A 157 16.78 2.37 6.14
C SER A 157 16.11 3.74 6.05
N ALA A 158 16.38 4.60 7.04
CA ALA A 158 15.90 5.98 7.05
C ALA A 158 16.50 6.82 5.91
N GLU A 159 17.77 6.56 5.54
CA GLU A 159 18.43 7.23 4.42
C GLU A 159 17.70 6.96 3.11
N MET A 160 17.33 5.70 2.86
CA MET A 160 16.57 5.32 1.66
C MET A 160 15.15 5.89 1.67
N ALA A 161 14.49 5.92 2.84
CA ALA A 161 13.18 6.57 2.98
C ALA A 161 13.25 8.05 2.60
N LYS A 162 14.30 8.76 3.04
CA LYS A 162 14.51 10.17 2.66
C LYS A 162 14.70 10.38 1.16
N GLU A 163 15.36 9.43 0.47
CA GLU A 163 15.47 9.50 -0.99
C GLU A 163 14.10 9.36 -1.67
N TYR A 164 13.25 8.40 -1.26
CA TYR A 164 11.89 8.28 -1.76
C TYR A 164 11.06 9.54 -1.47
N VAL A 165 11.17 10.09 -0.26
CA VAL A 165 10.48 11.35 0.11
C VAL A 165 10.91 12.52 -0.77
N LYS A 166 12.23 12.67 -1.07
CA LYS A 166 12.73 13.68 -2.02
C LYS A 166 12.18 13.50 -3.44
N MET A 167 11.88 12.27 -3.84
CA MET A 167 11.26 11.95 -5.12
C MET A 167 9.74 12.22 -5.12
N GLY A 168 9.16 12.62 -3.97
CA GLY A 168 7.72 12.89 -3.82
C GLY A 168 6.87 11.68 -3.45
N TYR A 169 7.50 10.58 -3.01
CA TYR A 169 6.78 9.38 -2.58
C TYR A 169 6.45 9.40 -1.10
N TYR A 170 5.30 8.84 -0.77
CA TYR A 170 4.90 8.56 0.61
C TYR A 170 5.51 7.25 1.10
N ILE A 171 5.62 7.12 2.41
CA ILE A 171 6.11 5.92 3.10
C ILE A 171 4.93 5.30 3.86
N GLY A 172 4.58 4.07 3.49
CA GLY A 172 3.52 3.30 4.15
C GLY A 172 4.02 2.72 5.47
N ILE A 173 3.32 3.03 6.54
CA ILE A 173 3.63 2.58 7.90
C ILE A 173 2.45 1.79 8.45
N GLY A 174 2.68 0.49 8.67
CA GLY A 174 1.70 -0.45 9.19
C GLY A 174 2.02 -1.01 10.57
N GLY A 175 1.32 -2.08 10.95
CA GLY A 175 1.36 -2.69 12.27
C GLY A 175 2.75 -3.06 12.80
N VAL A 176 3.70 -3.31 11.91
CA VAL A 176 5.10 -3.65 12.25
C VAL A 176 5.77 -2.57 13.11
N VAL A 177 5.39 -1.29 12.98
CA VAL A 177 5.98 -0.20 13.77
C VAL A 177 5.78 -0.40 15.28
N THR A 178 4.72 -1.10 15.68
CA THR A 178 4.42 -1.39 17.10
C THR A 178 5.29 -2.50 17.70
N PHE A 179 6.07 -3.24 16.88
CA PHE A 179 6.85 -4.37 17.36
C PHE A 179 8.10 -3.90 18.11
N LYS A 180 8.45 -4.61 19.21
CA LYS A 180 9.65 -4.31 20.01
C LYS A 180 10.95 -4.31 19.20
N ASN A 181 11.06 -5.21 18.23
CA ASN A 181 12.25 -5.41 17.40
C ASN A 181 12.27 -4.56 16.12
N ALA A 182 11.25 -3.76 15.85
CA ALA A 182 11.17 -2.90 14.66
C ALA A 182 12.02 -1.61 14.75
N LYS A 183 13.24 -1.71 15.31
CA LYS A 183 14.10 -0.55 15.56
C LYS A 183 14.36 0.30 14.32
N LYS A 184 14.63 -0.36 13.19
CA LYS A 184 14.89 0.33 11.91
C LYS A 184 13.65 1.13 11.45
N LEU A 185 12.47 0.52 11.46
CA LEU A 185 11.24 1.20 11.06
C LEU A 185 10.87 2.35 12.00
N LYS A 186 11.09 2.19 13.32
CA LYS A 186 10.91 3.28 14.30
C LYS A 186 11.85 4.45 14.02
N GLN A 187 13.11 4.18 13.67
CA GLN A 187 14.06 5.21 13.24
C GLN A 187 13.57 5.92 11.96
N VAL A 188 13.05 5.18 10.98
CA VAL A 188 12.46 5.78 9.77
C VAL A 188 11.36 6.77 10.16
N VAL A 189 10.40 6.33 10.98
CA VAL A 189 9.30 7.20 11.44
C VAL A 189 9.83 8.44 12.15
N GLN A 190 10.86 8.33 12.99
CA GLN A 190 11.44 9.48 13.70
C GLN A 190 12.11 10.51 12.76
N GLU A 191 12.75 10.03 11.67
CA GLU A 191 13.62 10.83 10.82
C GLU A 191 12.95 11.46 9.58
N ILE A 192 11.85 10.84 9.06
CA ILE A 192 11.12 11.42 7.91
C ILE A 192 10.02 12.36 8.38
N PRO A 193 9.62 13.38 7.59
CA PRO A 193 8.51 14.26 7.94
C PRO A 193 7.17 13.51 8.02
N LEU A 194 6.29 13.93 8.94
CA LEU A 194 4.96 13.34 9.08
C LEU A 194 4.11 13.50 7.79
N GLU A 195 4.35 14.57 7.07
CA GLU A 195 3.75 14.91 5.78
C GLU A 195 4.07 13.89 4.67
N SER A 196 5.00 12.97 4.92
CA SER A 196 5.39 11.91 3.98
C SER A 196 4.96 10.52 4.45
N ILE A 197 4.24 10.42 5.57
CA ILE A 197 3.77 9.14 6.12
C ILE A 197 2.30 8.94 5.76
N VAL A 198 1.94 7.72 5.36
CA VAL A 198 0.56 7.24 5.27
C VAL A 198 0.38 6.01 6.15
N LEU A 199 -0.84 5.82 6.67
CA LEU A 199 -1.21 4.65 7.46
C LEU A 199 -1.70 3.54 6.57
N GLU A 200 -1.31 2.32 6.87
CA GLU A 200 -1.77 1.12 6.17
C GLU A 200 -1.87 -0.08 7.10
N THR A 201 -2.56 -1.11 6.70
CA THR A 201 -2.61 -2.36 7.45
C THR A 201 -1.83 -3.49 6.83
N ASP A 202 -1.88 -3.63 5.51
CA ASP A 202 -1.52 -4.86 4.80
C ASP A 202 -2.37 -6.06 5.29
N CYS A 203 -3.62 -5.78 5.73
CA CYS A 203 -4.50 -6.83 6.23
C CYS A 203 -4.90 -7.80 5.12
N PRO A 204 -4.99 -9.09 5.43
CA PRO A 204 -5.11 -9.76 6.75
C PRO A 204 -3.79 -9.95 7.51
N TYR A 205 -2.66 -9.47 7.01
CA TYR A 205 -1.32 -9.72 7.54
C TYR A 205 -0.88 -8.64 8.55
N LEU A 206 0.23 -8.87 9.24
CA LEU A 206 1.01 -7.87 9.99
C LEU A 206 0.25 -7.10 11.09
N ALA A 207 -0.69 -7.75 11.79
CA ALA A 207 -1.46 -7.12 12.87
C ALA A 207 -0.55 -6.45 13.91
N PRO A 208 -0.89 -5.22 14.37
CA PRO A 208 -0.11 -4.51 15.39
C PRO A 208 -0.22 -5.18 16.77
N VAL A 209 0.67 -4.82 17.69
CA VAL A 209 0.50 -5.12 19.12
C VAL A 209 -0.73 -4.35 19.62
N PRO A 210 -1.64 -4.97 20.43
CA PRO A 210 -1.50 -6.29 21.06
C PRO A 210 -2.02 -7.49 20.22
N TYR A 211 -2.43 -7.26 18.97
CA TYR A 211 -3.07 -8.30 18.15
C TYR A 211 -2.09 -9.11 17.28
N ARG A 212 -0.79 -8.93 17.48
CA ARG A 212 0.24 -9.64 16.71
C ARG A 212 -0.02 -11.16 16.69
N GLY A 213 0.03 -11.74 15.46
CA GLY A 213 -0.24 -13.17 15.22
C GLY A 213 -1.73 -13.50 15.03
N LYS A 214 -2.60 -12.50 15.06
CA LYS A 214 -4.01 -12.63 14.66
C LYS A 214 -4.21 -12.01 13.28
N ARG A 215 -5.35 -12.29 12.64
CA ARG A 215 -5.75 -11.63 11.40
C ARG A 215 -5.88 -10.13 11.65
N ASN A 216 -5.21 -9.34 10.79
CA ASN A 216 -5.23 -7.89 10.84
C ASN A 216 -6.54 -7.31 10.25
N SER A 217 -6.80 -6.04 10.54
CA SER A 217 -7.95 -5.29 10.04
C SER A 217 -7.65 -3.79 10.15
N SER A 218 -8.26 -2.96 9.31
CA SER A 218 -8.19 -1.49 9.40
C SER A 218 -8.65 -0.96 10.76
N LEU A 219 -9.48 -1.72 11.50
CA LEU A 219 -9.90 -1.41 12.87
C LEU A 219 -8.72 -1.30 13.86
N TYR A 220 -7.54 -1.79 13.49
CA TYR A 220 -6.33 -1.74 14.33
C TYR A 220 -5.40 -0.58 14.00
N LEU A 221 -5.71 0.26 12.99
CA LEU A 221 -4.92 1.44 12.65
C LEU A 221 -4.75 2.47 13.78
N PRO A 222 -5.70 2.64 14.72
CA PRO A 222 -5.46 3.49 15.88
C PRO A 222 -4.17 3.15 16.64
N TYR A 223 -3.83 1.86 16.80
CA TYR A 223 -2.59 1.45 17.47
C TYR A 223 -1.33 1.85 16.70
N VAL A 224 -1.41 1.86 15.37
CA VAL A 224 -0.32 2.34 14.50
C VAL A 224 -0.15 3.85 14.64
N ALA A 225 -1.26 4.60 14.62
CA ALA A 225 -1.25 6.06 14.79
C ALA A 225 -0.72 6.46 16.16
N GLU A 226 -1.10 5.77 17.24
CA GLU A 226 -0.59 6.00 18.61
C GLU A 226 0.92 5.78 18.71
N GLU A 227 1.43 4.69 18.09
CA GLU A 227 2.88 4.43 18.08
C GLU A 227 3.65 5.49 17.29
N ILE A 228 3.14 5.91 16.14
CA ILE A 228 3.74 7.01 15.35
C ILE A 228 3.73 8.31 16.17
N ALA A 229 2.64 8.62 16.85
CA ALA A 229 2.51 9.79 17.70
C ALA A 229 3.56 9.78 18.84
N ALA A 230 3.72 8.65 19.52
CA ALA A 230 4.74 8.46 20.54
C ALA A 230 6.17 8.66 20.00
N LEU A 231 6.47 8.12 18.81
CA LEU A 231 7.78 8.27 18.16
C LEU A 231 8.06 9.70 17.69
N LYS A 232 7.03 10.45 17.30
CA LYS A 232 7.11 11.85 16.83
C LYS A 232 7.02 12.88 17.96
N GLY A 233 6.58 12.49 19.16
CA GLY A 233 6.25 13.43 20.24
C GLY A 233 5.06 14.32 19.89
N ALA A 234 4.08 13.80 19.17
CA ALA A 234 2.86 14.47 18.71
C ALA A 234 1.62 13.87 19.36
N ALA A 235 0.46 14.49 19.20
CA ALA A 235 -0.81 13.87 19.57
C ALA A 235 -1.26 12.87 18.49
N ALA A 236 -1.97 11.81 18.89
CA ALA A 236 -2.47 10.79 17.93
C ALA A 236 -3.46 11.40 16.93
N GLU A 237 -4.25 12.36 17.36
CA GLU A 237 -5.19 13.11 16.52
C GLU A 237 -4.46 13.89 15.41
N ASP A 238 -3.32 14.51 15.72
CA ASP A 238 -2.51 15.23 14.73
C ASP A 238 -1.91 14.26 13.68
N VAL A 239 -1.49 13.07 14.13
CA VAL A 239 -1.03 12.02 13.21
C VAL A 239 -2.15 11.57 12.28
N VAL A 240 -3.34 11.32 12.83
CA VAL A 240 -4.52 10.92 12.02
C VAL A 240 -4.88 12.02 11.02
N LEU A 241 -4.92 13.29 11.43
CA LEU A 241 -5.25 14.41 10.54
C LEU A 241 -4.22 14.55 9.41
N GLN A 242 -2.93 14.52 9.74
CA GLN A 242 -1.89 14.66 8.73
C GLN A 242 -1.85 13.46 7.76
N THR A 243 -1.97 12.23 8.27
CA THR A 243 -1.95 11.05 7.42
C THR A 243 -3.21 10.91 6.57
N GLU A 244 -4.37 11.40 7.03
CA GLU A 244 -5.57 11.56 6.20
C GLU A 244 -5.31 12.52 5.03
N GLU A 245 -4.74 13.70 5.30
CA GLU A 245 -4.41 14.68 4.25
C GLU A 245 -3.42 14.10 3.23
N ASN A 246 -2.39 13.40 3.72
CA ASN A 246 -1.40 12.73 2.88
C ASN A 246 -2.03 11.69 1.95
N ALA A 247 -2.90 10.83 2.50
CA ALA A 247 -3.58 9.79 1.74
C ALA A 247 -4.54 10.38 0.68
N ARG A 248 -5.24 11.46 1.02
CA ARG A 248 -6.09 12.19 0.05
C ARG A 248 -5.27 12.78 -1.09
N LYS A 249 -4.13 13.39 -0.79
CA LYS A 249 -3.20 13.91 -1.81
C LYS A 249 -2.62 12.80 -2.67
N LEU A 250 -2.26 11.67 -2.05
CA LEU A 250 -1.73 10.50 -2.74
C LEU A 250 -2.70 9.98 -3.79
N TYR A 251 -3.97 9.79 -3.43
CA TYR A 251 -4.98 9.18 -4.31
C TYR A 251 -5.84 10.18 -5.09
N GLY A 252 -5.67 11.49 -4.87
CA GLY A 252 -6.43 12.53 -5.56
C GLY A 252 -7.90 12.58 -5.14
N LEU A 253 -8.18 12.55 -3.83
CA LEU A 253 -9.51 12.47 -3.21
C LEU A 253 -9.87 13.73 -2.43
#